data_7ad2cb5acc6ae1a21d17ac86909aff05
#
_entry.id   7ad2cb5acc6ae1a21d17ac86909aff05
#
_cell.length_a   1.000
_cell.length_b   1.000
_cell.length_c   1.000
_cell.angle_alpha   90.00
_cell.angle_beta   90.00
_cell.angle_gamma   90.00
#
_symmetry.space_group_name_H-M   'P 1'
#
loop_
_entity.id
_entity.type
_entity.pdbx_description
1 polymer ?
#
loop_
_entity_poly.entity_id
_entity_poly.type
_entity_poly.pdbx_seq_one_letter_code
_entity_poly.pdbx_strand_id
1 'polypeptide(L)'
;MKALSKLKAEEGIWMTDVPEPEVGHNDLLIKIRKTAICGTDVHIYNWDDWSQKTIPVPMVVGHEYVGEVVGIGQEVKGFKIGDRVSGEGHITCGHCRNCRGGRTHLCRNTTGVGVNRPGCFAEYLVIPAFNAFKIPDNISDDLASIFDPFGNAVHTALSFDLVGEDVLVSGAGPIGVMAAAVAKHVGARHVVITDVNEYRLELARKMGVTSAVNVAKESLNDVMAELGMTEGFDVGLEMSGAPPAFRTMLDTMNHGGRIAMLGIPPSDMSIDWTKVIFKGLFIKGIYGREMFETWYKMAALIQSGLDLSPIITHRFSIDDFQKGFDAMRSGQSGKVILSWD
;
A
#
# COMPACT_ATOMS: atom_id res chain seq x y z
N MET A 1 13.36 -15.79 -19.21
CA MET A 1 13.46 -14.40 -18.74
C MET A 1 14.00 -14.36 -17.31
N LYS A 2 14.74 -13.30 -16.97
CA LYS A 2 15.25 -13.04 -15.61
C LYS A 2 14.11 -12.73 -14.63
N ALA A 3 14.15 -13.30 -13.42
CA ALA A 3 13.15 -13.09 -12.39
C ALA A 3 13.70 -13.30 -10.98
N LEU A 4 13.07 -12.63 -9.99
CA LEU A 4 13.26 -12.95 -8.57
C LEU A 4 12.19 -13.92 -8.10
N SER A 5 12.59 -15.06 -7.60
CA SER A 5 11.69 -16.14 -7.24
C SER A 5 11.94 -16.66 -5.83
N LYS A 6 10.87 -17.04 -5.15
CA LYS A 6 10.92 -17.91 -3.98
C LYS A 6 11.12 -19.34 -4.46
N LEU A 7 12.39 -19.80 -4.51
CA LEU A 7 12.74 -21.13 -5.03
C LEU A 7 12.65 -22.24 -3.99
N LYS A 8 12.84 -21.87 -2.72
CA LYS A 8 12.93 -22.81 -1.60
C LYS A 8 12.11 -22.33 -0.41
N ALA A 9 11.63 -23.27 0.37
CA ALA A 9 10.88 -23.03 1.61
C ALA A 9 11.84 -22.67 2.77
N GLU A 10 12.64 -21.63 2.60
CA GLU A 10 13.62 -21.10 3.57
C GLU A 10 13.79 -19.58 3.42
N GLU A 11 14.50 -18.92 4.31
CA GLU A 11 14.81 -17.48 4.18
C GLU A 11 15.55 -17.18 2.87
N GLY A 12 15.13 -16.12 2.17
CA GLY A 12 15.75 -15.63 0.93
C GLY A 12 14.79 -15.57 -0.24
N ILE A 13 15.21 -14.85 -1.26
CA ILE A 13 14.65 -14.75 -2.61
C ILE A 13 15.82 -14.82 -3.58
N TRP A 14 15.65 -15.46 -4.72
CA TRP A 14 16.76 -15.77 -5.62
C TRP A 14 16.51 -15.27 -7.03
N MET A 15 17.56 -14.72 -7.65
CA MET A 15 17.58 -14.46 -9.08
C MET A 15 17.61 -15.77 -9.83
N THR A 16 16.74 -15.94 -10.82
CA THR A 16 16.61 -17.15 -11.62
C THR A 16 16.10 -16.86 -13.02
N ASP A 17 16.29 -17.81 -13.92
CA ASP A 17 15.64 -17.80 -15.22
C ASP A 17 14.35 -18.62 -15.18
N VAL A 18 13.27 -18.01 -15.66
CA VAL A 18 11.95 -18.64 -15.79
C VAL A 18 11.45 -18.50 -17.24
N PRO A 19 10.53 -19.37 -17.69
CA PRO A 19 9.88 -19.19 -18.99
C PRO A 19 9.18 -17.82 -19.10
N GLU A 20 9.17 -17.24 -20.30
CA GLU A 20 8.32 -16.07 -20.55
C GLU A 20 6.85 -16.47 -20.46
N PRO A 21 5.99 -15.62 -19.86
CA PRO A 21 4.58 -15.94 -19.71
C PRO A 21 3.84 -15.84 -21.05
N GLU A 22 2.91 -16.77 -21.30
CA GLU A 22 2.03 -16.75 -22.47
C GLU A 22 0.90 -15.75 -22.29
N VAL A 23 0.56 -15.04 -23.38
CA VAL A 23 -0.52 -14.05 -23.40
C VAL A 23 -1.85 -14.74 -23.67
N GLY A 24 -2.77 -14.71 -22.72
CA GLY A 24 -4.13 -15.19 -22.88
C GLY A 24 -5.01 -14.22 -23.71
N HIS A 25 -6.20 -14.68 -24.12
CA HIS A 25 -7.10 -13.88 -24.98
C HIS A 25 -7.46 -12.51 -24.40
N ASN A 26 -7.57 -12.38 -23.08
CA ASN A 26 -7.95 -11.15 -22.37
C ASN A 26 -6.81 -10.51 -21.58
N ASP A 27 -5.57 -10.91 -21.86
CA ASP A 27 -4.42 -10.51 -21.06
C ASP A 27 -3.53 -9.49 -21.78
N LEU A 28 -2.74 -8.79 -21.00
CA LEU A 28 -1.64 -7.95 -21.46
C LEU A 28 -0.32 -8.56 -21.05
N LEU A 29 0.66 -8.56 -21.95
CA LEU A 29 2.08 -8.77 -21.64
C LEU A 29 2.71 -7.41 -21.40
N ILE A 30 3.28 -7.24 -20.22
CA ILE A 30 3.89 -6.00 -19.77
C ILE A 30 5.39 -6.24 -19.60
N LYS A 31 6.22 -5.47 -20.30
CA LYS A 31 7.65 -5.38 -20.04
C LYS A 31 7.85 -4.49 -18.82
N ILE A 32 8.36 -5.07 -17.75
CA ILE A 32 8.57 -4.36 -16.49
C ILE A 32 9.74 -3.37 -16.64
N ARG A 33 9.55 -2.14 -16.14
CA ARG A 33 10.57 -1.09 -16.08
C ARG A 33 11.05 -0.85 -14.67
N LYS A 34 10.10 -0.71 -13.72
CA LYS A 34 10.39 -0.54 -12.30
C LYS A 34 9.42 -1.33 -11.44
N THR A 35 9.94 -1.82 -10.33
CA THR A 35 9.17 -2.46 -9.28
C THR A 35 9.51 -1.82 -7.93
N ALA A 36 8.64 -2.01 -6.93
CA ALA A 36 8.95 -1.58 -5.58
C ALA A 36 8.78 -2.72 -4.59
N ILE A 37 9.60 -2.73 -3.55
CA ILE A 37 9.55 -3.76 -2.51
C ILE A 37 8.45 -3.40 -1.50
N CYS A 38 7.56 -4.36 -1.25
CA CYS A 38 6.51 -4.30 -0.24
C CYS A 38 6.92 -4.99 1.07
N GLY A 39 6.24 -4.66 2.16
CA GLY A 39 6.34 -5.44 3.41
C GLY A 39 5.97 -6.91 3.22
N THR A 40 5.02 -7.22 2.34
CA THR A 40 4.66 -8.59 1.95
C THR A 40 5.85 -9.35 1.36
N ASP A 41 6.66 -8.70 0.52
CA ASP A 41 7.85 -9.32 -0.06
C ASP A 41 8.92 -9.61 1.01
N VAL A 42 9.00 -8.76 2.07
CA VAL A 42 9.87 -9.00 3.22
C VAL A 42 9.38 -10.19 4.04
N HIS A 43 8.05 -10.36 4.24
CA HIS A 43 7.48 -11.56 4.85
C HIS A 43 7.84 -12.82 4.06
N ILE A 44 7.70 -12.78 2.73
CA ILE A 44 8.08 -13.88 1.84
C ILE A 44 9.59 -14.17 1.91
N TYR A 45 10.42 -13.11 1.94
CA TYR A 45 11.86 -13.23 2.12
C TYR A 45 12.20 -13.96 3.41
N ASN A 46 11.64 -13.51 4.55
CA ASN A 46 11.90 -14.07 5.88
C ASN A 46 11.28 -15.46 6.10
N TRP A 47 10.39 -15.89 5.22
CA TRP A 47 9.70 -17.18 5.27
C TRP A 47 8.96 -17.42 6.59
N ASP A 48 8.21 -16.42 7.03
CA ASP A 48 7.44 -16.47 8.27
C ASP A 48 6.21 -17.39 8.18
N ASP A 49 5.48 -17.54 9.29
CA ASP A 49 4.32 -18.44 9.40
C ASP A 49 3.23 -18.16 8.36
N TRP A 50 3.03 -16.88 7.99
CA TRP A 50 2.07 -16.52 6.97
C TRP A 50 2.56 -16.97 5.58
N SER A 51 3.80 -16.69 5.26
CA SER A 51 4.42 -17.07 3.98
C SER A 51 4.42 -18.58 3.78
N GLN A 52 4.76 -19.34 4.82
CA GLN A 52 4.77 -20.81 4.78
C GLN A 52 3.41 -21.41 4.46
N LYS A 53 2.33 -20.76 4.89
CA LYS A 53 0.94 -21.21 4.66
C LYS A 53 0.35 -20.72 3.34
N THR A 54 0.90 -19.67 2.77
CA THR A 54 0.24 -18.91 1.68
C THR A 54 0.97 -19.00 0.36
N ILE A 55 2.32 -19.00 0.38
CA ILE A 55 3.13 -18.85 -0.82
C ILE A 55 3.48 -20.21 -1.42
N PRO A 56 3.07 -20.50 -2.67
CA PRO A 56 3.54 -21.68 -3.38
C PRO A 56 5.03 -21.55 -3.72
N VAL A 57 5.75 -22.66 -3.68
CA VAL A 57 7.18 -22.74 -4.03
C VAL A 57 7.36 -23.79 -5.13
N PRO A 58 8.00 -23.46 -6.27
CA PRO A 58 8.63 -22.18 -6.63
C PRO A 58 7.61 -21.15 -7.15
N MET A 59 7.90 -19.84 -6.97
CA MET A 59 7.07 -18.76 -7.51
C MET A 59 7.86 -17.45 -7.71
N VAL A 60 7.59 -16.73 -8.82
CA VAL A 60 8.03 -15.34 -9.03
C VAL A 60 7.25 -14.44 -8.09
N VAL A 61 7.93 -13.59 -7.34
CA VAL A 61 7.33 -12.70 -6.32
C VAL A 61 7.15 -11.27 -6.85
N GLY A 62 6.65 -10.35 -5.98
CA GLY A 62 6.44 -8.94 -6.29
C GLY A 62 5.07 -8.62 -6.89
N HIS A 63 4.53 -7.44 -6.53
CA HIS A 63 3.19 -6.99 -6.95
C HIS A 63 3.08 -5.48 -7.15
N GLU A 64 4.14 -4.73 -6.91
CA GLU A 64 4.22 -3.29 -7.12
C GLU A 64 5.09 -3.00 -8.36
N TYR A 65 4.52 -2.39 -9.40
CA TYR A 65 5.25 -2.24 -10.67
C TYR A 65 4.73 -1.10 -11.55
N VAL A 66 5.56 -0.73 -12.51
CA VAL A 66 5.21 0.00 -13.74
C VAL A 66 5.96 -0.62 -14.91
N GLY A 67 5.32 -0.66 -16.07
CA GLY A 67 5.92 -1.20 -17.28
C GLY A 67 5.21 -0.71 -18.55
N GLU A 68 5.58 -1.31 -19.66
CA GLU A 68 5.08 -0.99 -20.99
C GLU A 68 4.39 -2.21 -21.61
N VAL A 69 3.23 -2.02 -22.20
CA VAL A 69 2.49 -3.08 -22.92
C VAL A 69 3.27 -3.48 -24.17
N VAL A 70 3.71 -4.73 -24.26
CA VAL A 70 4.45 -5.30 -25.38
C VAL A 70 3.71 -6.45 -26.07
N GLY A 71 2.63 -6.95 -25.46
CA GLY A 71 1.75 -7.97 -26.07
C GLY A 71 0.31 -7.77 -25.63
N ILE A 72 -0.64 -8.09 -26.51
CA ILE A 72 -2.07 -7.84 -26.29
C ILE A 72 -2.86 -9.06 -26.76
N GLY A 73 -3.70 -9.61 -25.87
CA GLY A 73 -4.63 -10.69 -26.17
C GLY A 73 -5.71 -10.27 -27.19
N GLN A 74 -6.20 -11.23 -27.94
CA GLN A 74 -7.08 -11.00 -29.10
C GLN A 74 -8.40 -10.29 -28.75
N GLU A 75 -8.90 -10.47 -27.52
CA GLU A 75 -10.18 -9.90 -27.05
C GLU A 75 -9.99 -8.57 -26.28
N VAL A 76 -8.74 -8.15 -26.07
CA VAL A 76 -8.44 -6.93 -25.30
C VAL A 76 -8.83 -5.69 -26.12
N LYS A 77 -9.49 -4.76 -25.44
CA LYS A 77 -9.85 -3.44 -25.97
C LYS A 77 -9.31 -2.33 -25.07
N GLY A 78 -9.06 -1.17 -25.65
CA GLY A 78 -8.65 0.02 -24.90
C GLY A 78 -7.16 0.13 -24.62
N PHE A 79 -6.33 -0.85 -25.00
CA PHE A 79 -4.87 -0.82 -24.89
C PHE A 79 -4.19 -0.94 -26.25
N LYS A 80 -2.99 -0.41 -26.36
CA LYS A 80 -2.09 -0.54 -27.51
C LYS A 80 -0.66 -0.83 -27.04
N ILE A 81 0.14 -1.41 -27.92
CA ILE A 81 1.59 -1.59 -27.70
C ILE A 81 2.21 -0.20 -27.43
N GLY A 82 3.08 -0.14 -26.41
CA GLY A 82 3.71 1.09 -25.93
C GLY A 82 2.90 1.84 -24.86
N ASP A 83 1.67 1.41 -24.53
CA ASP A 83 0.97 2.01 -23.40
C ASP A 83 1.73 1.75 -22.09
N ARG A 84 1.96 2.82 -21.33
CA ARG A 84 2.58 2.74 -20.00
C ARG A 84 1.52 2.42 -18.96
N VAL A 85 1.73 1.34 -18.20
CA VAL A 85 0.75 0.80 -17.27
C VAL A 85 1.36 0.40 -15.92
N SER A 86 0.57 0.52 -14.89
CA SER A 86 0.65 -0.25 -13.66
C SER A 86 -0.62 -1.08 -13.54
N GLY A 87 -0.91 -1.70 -12.40
CA GLY A 87 -2.15 -2.46 -12.32
C GLY A 87 -2.45 -3.03 -10.95
N GLU A 88 -3.71 -3.41 -10.79
CA GLU A 88 -4.26 -3.99 -9.59
C GLU A 88 -3.78 -5.43 -9.41
N GLY A 89 -3.04 -5.68 -8.33
CA GLY A 89 -2.49 -6.99 -8.00
C GLY A 89 -3.54 -8.01 -7.55
N HIS A 90 -4.75 -7.57 -7.18
CA HIS A 90 -5.86 -8.46 -6.81
C HIS A 90 -6.66 -8.87 -8.05
N ILE A 91 -6.46 -10.10 -8.51
CA ILE A 91 -7.23 -10.64 -9.64
C ILE A 91 -8.54 -11.22 -9.11
N THR A 92 -9.65 -10.69 -9.57
CA THR A 92 -10.98 -11.02 -9.06
C THR A 92 -11.72 -11.99 -9.96
N CYS A 93 -12.67 -12.77 -9.41
CA CYS A 93 -13.37 -13.80 -10.17
C CYS A 93 -14.45 -13.26 -11.13
N GLY A 94 -14.86 -11.99 -11.01
CA GLY A 94 -15.86 -11.35 -11.86
C GLY A 94 -17.32 -11.79 -11.63
N HIS A 95 -17.59 -12.93 -11.02
CA HIS A 95 -18.93 -13.54 -10.97
C HIS A 95 -19.54 -13.67 -9.57
N CYS A 96 -18.80 -13.49 -8.49
CA CYS A 96 -19.38 -13.51 -7.14
C CYS A 96 -20.27 -12.28 -6.89
N ARG A 97 -21.08 -12.34 -5.81
CA ARG A 97 -22.01 -11.25 -5.48
C ARG A 97 -21.30 -9.88 -5.36
N ASN A 98 -20.12 -9.84 -4.74
CA ASN A 98 -19.38 -8.59 -4.56
C ASN A 98 -18.88 -8.04 -5.91
N CYS A 99 -18.31 -8.88 -6.77
CA CYS A 99 -17.88 -8.47 -8.12
C CYS A 99 -19.05 -7.94 -8.93
N ARG A 100 -20.16 -8.69 -8.98
CA ARG A 100 -21.37 -8.26 -9.72
C ARG A 100 -22.06 -7.04 -9.14
N GLY A 101 -21.88 -6.80 -7.86
CA GLY A 101 -22.40 -5.63 -7.14
C GLY A 101 -21.46 -4.42 -7.13
N GLY A 102 -20.40 -4.39 -7.99
CA GLY A 102 -19.47 -3.25 -8.09
C GLY A 102 -18.45 -3.13 -6.95
N ARG A 103 -18.35 -4.13 -6.08
CA ARG A 103 -17.39 -4.17 -4.96
C ARG A 103 -16.32 -5.23 -5.22
N THR A 104 -15.64 -5.09 -6.36
CA THR A 104 -14.67 -6.09 -6.86
C THR A 104 -13.50 -6.30 -5.91
N HIS A 105 -13.02 -5.26 -5.21
CA HIS A 105 -11.99 -5.36 -4.17
C HIS A 105 -12.38 -6.30 -3.01
N LEU A 106 -13.67 -6.56 -2.79
CA LEU A 106 -14.18 -7.52 -1.80
C LEU A 106 -14.54 -8.89 -2.42
N CYS A 107 -13.90 -9.25 -3.52
CA CYS A 107 -14.09 -10.54 -4.16
C CYS A 107 -13.76 -11.69 -3.18
N ARG A 108 -14.64 -12.70 -3.13
CA ARG A 108 -14.42 -13.87 -2.27
C ARG A 108 -13.35 -14.83 -2.78
N ASN A 109 -13.03 -14.75 -4.07
CA ASN A 109 -12.11 -15.65 -4.75
C ASN A 109 -10.95 -14.85 -5.37
N THR A 110 -10.43 -13.87 -4.65
CA THR A 110 -9.28 -13.07 -5.07
C THR A 110 -8.03 -13.94 -5.11
N THR A 111 -7.23 -13.81 -6.18
CA THR A 111 -5.86 -14.31 -6.24
C THR A 111 -4.91 -13.12 -6.36
N GLY A 112 -3.79 -13.18 -5.62
CA GLY A 112 -2.80 -12.09 -5.58
C GLY A 112 -1.62 -12.34 -6.52
N VAL A 113 -1.31 -11.34 -7.35
CA VAL A 113 -0.04 -11.28 -8.10
C VAL A 113 1.11 -11.27 -7.11
N GLY A 114 2.14 -12.12 -7.32
CA GLY A 114 3.27 -12.26 -6.40
C GLY A 114 2.97 -12.97 -5.08
N VAL A 115 1.74 -13.50 -4.90
CA VAL A 115 1.30 -14.21 -3.70
C VAL A 115 0.81 -15.62 -4.00
N ASN A 116 -0.20 -15.78 -4.85
CA ASN A 116 -0.72 -17.11 -5.27
C ASN A 116 -0.66 -17.30 -6.79
N ARG A 117 -0.11 -16.36 -7.51
CA ARG A 117 0.21 -16.43 -8.95
C ARG A 117 1.48 -15.65 -9.22
N PRO A 118 2.20 -15.93 -10.34
CA PRO A 118 3.46 -15.27 -10.65
C PRO A 118 3.38 -13.75 -10.56
N GLY A 119 4.40 -13.15 -9.96
CA GLY A 119 4.51 -11.73 -9.67
C GLY A 119 5.28 -10.94 -10.71
N CYS A 120 5.53 -9.67 -10.36
CA CYS A 120 6.12 -8.66 -11.24
C CYS A 120 7.64 -8.50 -11.08
N PHE A 121 8.30 -9.21 -10.16
CA PHE A 121 9.76 -9.17 -10.09
C PHE A 121 10.37 -10.05 -11.18
N ALA A 122 10.12 -9.68 -12.44
CA ALA A 122 10.54 -10.34 -13.65
C ALA A 122 10.64 -9.34 -14.82
N GLU A 123 11.31 -9.70 -15.90
CA GLU A 123 11.37 -8.86 -17.09
C GLU A 123 9.99 -8.64 -17.73
N TYR A 124 9.11 -9.64 -17.64
CA TYR A 124 7.75 -9.59 -18.17
C TYR A 124 6.72 -10.11 -17.16
N LEU A 125 5.54 -9.48 -17.19
CA LEU A 125 4.37 -9.84 -16.40
C LEU A 125 3.16 -10.00 -17.32
N VAL A 126 2.36 -11.05 -17.12
CA VAL A 126 1.01 -11.18 -17.74
C VAL A 126 -0.06 -10.98 -16.68
N ILE A 127 -0.99 -10.06 -16.96
CA ILE A 127 -2.19 -9.83 -16.16
C ILE A 127 -3.42 -9.67 -17.06
N PRO A 128 -4.63 -9.95 -16.55
CA PRO A 128 -5.86 -9.59 -17.25
C PRO A 128 -5.89 -8.09 -17.56
N ALA A 129 -6.27 -7.72 -18.78
CA ALA A 129 -6.35 -6.31 -19.18
C ALA A 129 -7.27 -5.49 -18.26
N PHE A 130 -8.29 -6.12 -17.68
CA PHE A 130 -9.16 -5.50 -16.66
C PHE A 130 -8.38 -4.97 -15.46
N ASN A 131 -7.27 -5.61 -15.10
CA ASN A 131 -6.45 -5.22 -13.95
C ASN A 131 -5.42 -4.13 -14.27
N ALA A 132 -5.15 -3.85 -15.54
CA ALA A 132 -4.19 -2.83 -15.94
C ALA A 132 -4.79 -1.42 -15.84
N PHE A 133 -3.97 -0.47 -15.41
CA PHE A 133 -4.30 0.94 -15.35
C PHE A 133 -3.27 1.75 -16.13
N LYS A 134 -3.74 2.55 -17.11
CA LYS A 134 -2.87 3.44 -17.89
C LYS A 134 -2.35 4.57 -17.01
N ILE A 135 -1.05 4.72 -16.97
CA ILE A 135 -0.40 5.80 -16.21
C ILE A 135 -0.35 7.06 -17.07
N PRO A 136 -0.89 8.20 -16.58
CA PRO A 136 -0.76 9.49 -17.25
C PRO A 136 0.71 9.88 -17.49
N ASP A 137 1.00 10.53 -18.62
CA ASP A 137 2.37 10.85 -19.06
C ASP A 137 3.13 11.76 -18.07
N ASN A 138 2.41 12.59 -17.32
CA ASN A 138 2.97 13.49 -16.32
C ASN A 138 3.26 12.84 -14.95
N ILE A 139 3.05 11.53 -14.80
CA ILE A 139 3.41 10.76 -13.61
C ILE A 139 4.67 9.96 -13.89
N SER A 140 5.71 10.12 -13.09
CA SER A 140 6.99 9.41 -13.26
C SER A 140 6.84 7.90 -13.01
N ASP A 141 7.75 7.11 -13.59
CA ASP A 141 7.79 5.65 -13.34
C ASP A 141 8.07 5.32 -11.87
N ASP A 142 8.85 6.13 -11.17
CA ASP A 142 9.08 5.97 -9.74
C ASP A 142 7.76 6.03 -8.96
N LEU A 143 6.95 7.06 -9.20
CA LEU A 143 5.64 7.20 -8.55
C LEU A 143 4.65 6.11 -9.01
N ALA A 144 4.64 5.79 -10.29
CA ALA A 144 3.76 4.76 -10.85
C ALA A 144 4.06 3.37 -10.28
N SER A 145 5.32 3.06 -9.99
CA SER A 145 5.72 1.77 -9.41
C SER A 145 5.22 1.56 -7.99
N ILE A 146 4.86 2.62 -7.26
CA ILE A 146 4.32 2.56 -5.90
C ILE A 146 2.80 2.81 -5.83
N PHE A 147 2.08 2.73 -6.95
CA PHE A 147 0.64 2.96 -6.98
C PHE A 147 -0.13 1.93 -6.16
N ASP A 148 0.33 0.70 -6.06
CA ASP A 148 -0.28 -0.33 -5.21
C ASP A 148 -0.37 0.12 -3.74
N PRO A 149 0.73 0.40 -3.00
CA PRO A 149 0.66 0.86 -1.62
C PRO A 149 0.09 2.29 -1.50
N PHE A 150 0.28 3.15 -2.49
CA PHE A 150 -0.34 4.47 -2.51
C PHE A 150 -1.87 4.35 -2.56
N GLY A 151 -2.40 3.39 -3.31
CA GLY A 151 -3.81 3.11 -3.34
C GLY A 151 -4.38 2.63 -2.00
N ASN A 152 -3.64 1.84 -1.25
CA ASN A 152 -4.03 1.48 0.12
C ASN A 152 -4.12 2.73 1.02
N ALA A 153 -3.16 3.65 0.89
CA ALA A 153 -3.16 4.93 1.61
C ALA A 153 -4.37 5.80 1.23
N VAL A 154 -4.65 5.92 -0.07
CA VAL A 154 -5.79 6.72 -0.59
C VAL A 154 -7.13 6.11 -0.17
N HIS A 155 -7.31 4.78 -0.31
CA HIS A 155 -8.53 4.10 0.12
C HIS A 155 -8.77 4.29 1.63
N THR A 156 -7.72 4.19 2.44
CA THR A 156 -7.83 4.38 3.89
C THR A 156 -8.17 5.83 4.23
N ALA A 157 -7.39 6.78 3.74
CA ALA A 157 -7.57 8.20 4.05
C ALA A 157 -8.93 8.72 3.58
N LEU A 158 -9.35 8.38 2.36
CA LEU A 158 -10.60 8.87 1.77
C LEU A 158 -11.83 7.99 2.09
N SER A 159 -11.72 7.08 3.05
CA SER A 159 -12.88 6.32 3.54
C SER A 159 -13.89 7.16 4.31
N PHE A 160 -13.46 8.33 4.79
CA PHE A 160 -14.26 9.33 5.46
C PHE A 160 -13.92 10.72 4.92
N ASP A 161 -14.81 11.68 5.13
CA ASP A 161 -14.53 13.09 4.85
C ASP A 161 -13.47 13.60 5.82
N LEU A 162 -12.47 14.32 5.29
CA LEU A 162 -11.31 14.80 6.04
C LEU A 162 -11.21 16.34 6.07
N VAL A 163 -12.01 17.03 5.25
CA VAL A 163 -11.91 18.49 5.13
C VAL A 163 -12.29 19.15 6.45
N GLY A 164 -11.32 19.86 7.05
CA GLY A 164 -11.51 20.55 8.34
C GLY A 164 -11.42 19.65 9.57
N GLU A 165 -11.26 18.32 9.41
CA GLU A 165 -11.21 17.35 10.50
C GLU A 165 -9.80 17.26 11.12
N ASP A 166 -9.73 16.83 12.39
CA ASP A 166 -8.51 16.47 13.08
C ASP A 166 -8.23 14.97 12.87
N VAL A 167 -7.10 14.66 12.25
CA VAL A 167 -6.76 13.30 11.81
C VAL A 167 -5.58 12.74 12.59
N LEU A 168 -5.78 11.55 13.20
CA LEU A 168 -4.71 10.75 13.79
C LEU A 168 -4.33 9.59 12.87
N VAL A 169 -3.07 9.49 12.50
CA VAL A 169 -2.50 8.35 11.79
C VAL A 169 -1.61 7.57 12.74
N SER A 170 -1.92 6.32 13.03
CA SER A 170 -1.07 5.44 13.84
C SER A 170 -0.24 4.53 12.95
N GLY A 171 1.11 4.65 13.07
CA GLY A 171 2.09 3.95 12.24
C GLY A 171 2.59 4.80 11.08
N ALA A 172 3.87 5.20 11.14
CA ALA A 172 4.57 5.95 10.10
C ALA A 172 5.33 5.03 9.11
N GLY A 173 4.81 3.84 8.85
CA GLY A 173 5.25 3.04 7.70
C GLY A 173 4.96 3.77 6.39
N PRO A 174 5.52 3.33 5.24
CA PRO A 174 5.35 4.03 3.97
C PRO A 174 3.89 4.33 3.62
N ILE A 175 2.97 3.39 3.88
CA ILE A 175 1.53 3.59 3.60
C ILE A 175 0.94 4.64 4.56
N GLY A 176 1.29 4.61 5.86
CA GLY A 176 0.84 5.60 6.84
C GLY A 176 1.30 7.02 6.52
N VAL A 177 2.57 7.17 6.12
CA VAL A 177 3.12 8.47 5.69
C VAL A 177 2.40 8.99 4.44
N MET A 178 2.13 8.13 3.44
CA MET A 178 1.34 8.51 2.26
C MET A 178 -0.10 8.86 2.62
N ALA A 179 -0.74 8.13 3.55
CA ALA A 179 -2.10 8.45 4.00
C ALA A 179 -2.16 9.79 4.73
N ALA A 180 -1.16 10.11 5.56
CA ALA A 180 -1.04 11.40 6.21
C ALA A 180 -0.87 12.55 5.20
N ALA A 181 -0.04 12.32 4.16
CA ALA A 181 0.12 13.29 3.07
C ALA A 181 -1.18 13.52 2.29
N VAL A 182 -1.93 12.46 1.99
CA VAL A 182 -3.27 12.57 1.39
C VAL A 182 -4.21 13.39 2.28
N ALA A 183 -4.29 13.06 3.58
CA ALA A 183 -5.15 13.77 4.52
C ALA A 183 -4.82 15.27 4.56
N LYS A 184 -3.54 15.62 4.58
CA LYS A 184 -3.09 17.01 4.53
C LYS A 184 -3.47 17.70 3.23
N HIS A 185 -3.24 17.02 2.09
CA HIS A 185 -3.52 17.56 0.75
C HIS A 185 -5.01 17.85 0.53
N VAL A 186 -5.90 17.00 1.04
CA VAL A 186 -7.35 17.18 0.86
C VAL A 186 -7.98 18.15 1.86
N GLY A 187 -7.23 18.73 2.81
CA GLY A 187 -7.69 19.81 3.65
C GLY A 187 -8.05 19.44 5.08
N ALA A 188 -7.50 18.38 5.64
CA ALA A 188 -7.58 18.12 7.08
C ALA A 188 -6.99 19.29 7.87
N ARG A 189 -7.62 19.68 9.00
CA ARG A 189 -7.17 20.77 9.86
C ARG A 189 -5.81 20.44 10.47
N HIS A 190 -5.76 19.38 11.25
CA HIS A 190 -4.52 18.85 11.79
C HIS A 190 -4.34 17.41 11.35
N VAL A 191 -3.10 17.04 10.97
CA VAL A 191 -2.70 15.67 10.70
C VAL A 191 -1.56 15.33 11.64
N VAL A 192 -1.86 14.47 12.61
CA VAL A 192 -0.88 13.97 13.59
C VAL A 192 -0.57 12.53 13.26
N ILE A 193 0.70 12.19 13.05
CA ILE A 193 1.15 10.83 12.82
C ILE A 193 2.03 10.35 13.96
N THR A 194 1.86 9.09 14.39
CA THR A 194 2.57 8.49 15.51
C THR A 194 3.37 7.27 15.09
N ASP A 195 4.57 7.11 15.63
CA ASP A 195 5.39 5.90 15.51
C ASP A 195 6.41 5.86 16.68
N VAL A 196 7.18 4.80 16.78
CA VAL A 196 8.35 4.68 17.65
C VAL A 196 9.67 4.83 16.89
N ASN A 197 9.64 4.77 15.55
CA ASN A 197 10.80 4.86 14.67
C ASN A 197 11.00 6.30 14.18
N GLU A 198 12.06 6.94 14.67
CA GLU A 198 12.36 8.35 14.35
C GLU A 198 12.65 8.60 12.86
N TYR A 199 13.31 7.65 12.18
CA TYR A 199 13.55 7.77 10.75
C TYR A 199 12.25 7.91 9.95
N ARG A 200 11.23 7.11 10.29
CA ARG A 200 9.92 7.14 9.65
C ARG A 200 9.16 8.43 9.98
N LEU A 201 9.25 8.90 11.21
CA LEU A 201 8.65 10.18 11.61
C LEU A 201 9.31 11.35 10.88
N GLU A 202 10.62 11.29 10.62
CA GLU A 202 11.29 12.30 9.81
C GLU A 202 10.80 12.32 8.35
N LEU A 203 10.50 11.16 7.77
CA LEU A 203 9.83 11.10 6.46
C LEU A 203 8.45 11.76 6.49
N ALA A 204 7.68 11.52 7.55
CA ALA A 204 6.38 12.16 7.72
C ALA A 204 6.48 13.69 7.84
N ARG A 205 7.48 14.22 8.56
CA ARG A 205 7.76 15.67 8.64
C ARG A 205 8.05 16.26 7.26
N LYS A 206 8.86 15.57 6.44
CA LYS A 206 9.13 15.96 5.04
C LYS A 206 7.88 16.00 4.16
N MET A 207 6.85 15.21 4.50
CA MET A 207 5.57 15.20 3.81
C MET A 207 4.60 16.28 4.30
N GLY A 208 5.02 17.14 5.24
CA GLY A 208 4.28 18.31 5.68
C GLY A 208 3.12 18.02 6.64
N VAL A 209 3.17 16.93 7.40
CA VAL A 209 2.22 16.65 8.48
C VAL A 209 2.26 17.74 9.56
N THR A 210 1.16 17.95 10.28
CA THR A 210 1.10 18.97 11.35
C THR A 210 2.03 18.60 12.52
N SER A 211 2.02 17.33 12.92
CA SER A 211 2.93 16.82 13.96
C SER A 211 3.27 15.35 13.70
N ALA A 212 4.54 14.99 13.95
CA ALA A 212 5.04 13.61 13.90
C ALA A 212 5.60 13.25 15.27
N VAL A 213 4.88 12.40 16.00
CA VAL A 213 5.04 12.15 17.42
C VAL A 213 5.68 10.79 17.68
N ASN A 214 6.82 10.79 18.35
CA ASN A 214 7.42 9.56 18.87
C ASN A 214 6.76 9.18 20.21
N VAL A 215 5.78 8.28 20.16
CA VAL A 215 4.99 7.90 21.34
C VAL A 215 5.77 7.14 22.43
N ALA A 216 7.02 6.78 22.16
CA ALA A 216 7.94 6.27 23.19
C ALA A 216 8.61 7.40 23.99
N LYS A 217 8.53 8.65 23.51
CA LYS A 217 9.23 9.82 24.08
C LYS A 217 8.29 10.97 24.45
N GLU A 218 7.17 11.09 23.76
CA GLU A 218 6.26 12.23 23.82
C GLU A 218 4.83 11.78 24.11
N SER A 219 4.07 12.59 24.80
CA SER A 219 2.66 12.38 25.10
C SER A 219 1.80 12.89 23.94
N LEU A 220 0.94 12.05 23.38
CA LEU A 220 -0.02 12.49 22.38
C LEU A 220 -1.02 13.52 22.96
N ASN A 221 -1.35 13.41 24.25
CA ASN A 221 -2.24 14.39 24.91
C ASN A 221 -1.61 15.78 24.98
N ASP A 222 -0.30 15.87 25.21
CA ASP A 222 0.41 17.15 25.24
C ASP A 222 0.40 17.80 23.84
N VAL A 223 0.64 17.01 22.81
CA VAL A 223 0.55 17.48 21.40
C VAL A 223 -0.86 17.95 21.06
N MET A 224 -1.89 17.22 21.50
CA MET A 224 -3.31 17.66 21.31
C MET A 224 -3.57 19.01 22.02
N ALA A 225 -3.06 19.19 23.24
CA ALA A 225 -3.20 20.43 23.98
C ALA A 225 -2.48 21.60 23.30
N GLU A 226 -1.26 21.38 22.78
CA GLU A 226 -0.50 22.39 22.02
C GLU A 226 -1.21 22.80 20.73
N LEU A 227 -1.91 21.86 20.06
CA LEU A 227 -2.71 22.12 18.87
C LEU A 227 -4.11 22.74 19.18
N GLY A 228 -4.44 22.93 20.46
CA GLY A 228 -5.74 23.44 20.90
C GLY A 228 -6.91 22.47 20.67
N MET A 229 -6.62 21.18 20.58
CA MET A 229 -7.62 20.12 20.42
C MET A 229 -8.20 19.75 21.77
N THR A 230 -9.47 20.10 22.01
CA THR A 230 -10.13 19.88 23.31
C THR A 230 -10.99 18.62 23.38
N GLU A 231 -11.39 18.09 22.24
CA GLU A 231 -12.38 16.99 22.15
C GLU A 231 -11.81 15.69 21.60
N GLY A 232 -10.63 15.71 21.00
CA GLY A 232 -9.97 14.56 20.41
C GLY A 232 -9.96 14.59 18.88
N PHE A 233 -9.55 13.47 18.27
CA PHE A 233 -9.49 13.33 16.81
C PHE A 233 -10.83 12.89 16.23
N ASP A 234 -11.21 13.48 15.11
CA ASP A 234 -12.45 13.16 14.39
C ASP A 234 -12.30 11.92 13.52
N VAL A 235 -11.11 11.75 12.91
CA VAL A 235 -10.80 10.60 12.06
C VAL A 235 -9.50 9.95 12.49
N GLY A 236 -9.54 8.62 12.67
CA GLY A 236 -8.39 7.77 12.91
C GLY A 236 -8.05 6.94 11.68
N LEU A 237 -6.77 6.92 11.28
CA LEU A 237 -6.23 6.04 10.24
C LEU A 237 -5.28 5.05 10.92
N GLU A 238 -5.76 3.84 11.19
CA GLU A 238 -4.96 2.81 11.85
C GLU A 238 -4.15 2.06 10.80
N MET A 239 -2.82 2.29 10.80
CA MET A 239 -1.88 1.80 9.79
C MET A 239 -0.81 0.88 10.38
N SER A 240 -0.77 0.73 11.70
CA SER A 240 0.30 0.01 12.40
C SER A 240 0.00 -1.46 12.66
N GLY A 241 -1.26 -1.80 12.90
CA GLY A 241 -1.67 -3.10 13.44
C GLY A 241 -1.19 -3.35 14.87
N ALA A 242 -0.58 -2.36 15.54
CA ALA A 242 -0.03 -2.51 16.88
C ALA A 242 -1.13 -2.32 17.94
N PRO A 243 -1.39 -3.31 18.83
CA PRO A 243 -2.43 -3.20 19.85
C PRO A 243 -2.33 -1.95 20.74
N PRO A 244 -1.14 -1.52 21.21
CA PRO A 244 -1.04 -0.29 21.99
C PRO A 244 -1.44 0.96 21.21
N ALA A 245 -1.06 1.05 19.92
CA ALA A 245 -1.40 2.19 19.08
C ALA A 245 -2.92 2.31 18.86
N PHE A 246 -3.58 1.18 18.59
CA PHE A 246 -5.03 1.16 18.45
C PHE A 246 -5.76 1.51 19.74
N ARG A 247 -5.29 1.04 20.91
CA ARG A 247 -5.85 1.44 22.22
C ARG A 247 -5.72 2.93 22.47
N THR A 248 -4.54 3.51 22.21
CA THR A 248 -4.31 4.96 22.27
C THR A 248 -5.24 5.71 21.33
N MET A 249 -5.43 5.22 20.10
CA MET A 249 -6.40 5.81 19.17
C MET A 249 -7.81 5.82 19.76
N LEU A 250 -8.31 4.70 20.30
CA LEU A 250 -9.64 4.66 20.95
C LEU A 250 -9.76 5.66 22.12
N ASP A 251 -8.67 5.90 22.85
CA ASP A 251 -8.63 6.86 23.94
C ASP A 251 -8.74 8.32 23.47
N THR A 252 -8.09 8.63 22.38
CA THR A 252 -7.91 10.01 21.88
C THR A 252 -8.93 10.42 20.81
N MET A 253 -9.78 9.50 20.31
CA MET A 253 -10.87 9.83 19.40
C MET A 253 -11.97 10.67 20.09
N ASN A 254 -12.50 11.64 19.35
CA ASN A 254 -13.70 12.37 19.71
C ASN A 254 -14.95 11.45 19.72
N HIS A 255 -16.02 11.85 20.41
CA HIS A 255 -17.34 11.20 20.32
C HIS A 255 -17.88 11.28 18.90
N GLY A 256 -18.40 10.18 18.38
CA GLY A 256 -18.82 10.07 16.98
C GLY A 256 -17.65 9.90 15.99
N GLY A 257 -16.42 9.77 16.48
CA GLY A 257 -15.22 9.61 15.65
C GLY A 257 -15.25 8.37 14.76
N ARG A 258 -14.52 8.44 13.67
CA ARG A 258 -14.51 7.43 12.59
C ARG A 258 -13.11 6.87 12.42
N ILE A 259 -12.95 5.55 12.41
CA ILE A 259 -11.66 4.87 12.30
C ILE A 259 -11.64 4.00 11.04
N ALA A 260 -10.70 4.26 10.15
CA ALA A 260 -10.34 3.40 9.02
C ALA A 260 -9.15 2.51 9.42
N MET A 261 -9.35 1.21 9.44
CA MET A 261 -8.39 0.23 9.95
C MET A 261 -7.80 -0.59 8.80
N LEU A 262 -6.55 -0.32 8.44
CA LEU A 262 -5.76 -1.05 7.45
C LEU A 262 -4.71 -1.94 8.09
N GLY A 263 -4.08 -1.50 9.18
CA GLY A 263 -3.11 -2.31 9.92
C GLY A 263 -3.73 -3.63 10.39
N ILE A 264 -2.98 -4.71 10.26
CA ILE A 264 -3.46 -6.06 10.64
C ILE A 264 -2.95 -6.37 12.05
N PRO A 265 -3.82 -6.32 13.08
CA PRO A 265 -3.43 -6.64 14.44
C PRO A 265 -3.33 -8.16 14.64
N PRO A 266 -2.67 -8.62 15.73
CA PRO A 266 -2.76 -10.00 16.17
C PRO A 266 -4.23 -10.43 16.37
N SER A 267 -4.54 -11.70 16.05
CA SER A 267 -5.90 -12.23 16.09
C SER A 267 -6.55 -12.24 17.48
N ASP A 268 -5.72 -12.17 18.54
CA ASP A 268 -6.15 -12.19 19.95
C ASP A 268 -6.14 -10.77 20.59
N MET A 269 -6.08 -9.72 19.78
CA MET A 269 -6.08 -8.34 20.29
C MET A 269 -7.37 -8.03 21.06
N SER A 270 -7.25 -7.78 22.36
CA SER A 270 -8.34 -7.28 23.19
C SER A 270 -8.39 -5.75 23.18
N ILE A 271 -9.61 -5.20 23.16
CA ILE A 271 -9.88 -3.75 23.26
C ILE A 271 -10.98 -3.49 24.31
N ASP A 272 -11.04 -2.27 24.81
CA ASP A 272 -12.12 -1.81 25.67
C ASP A 272 -13.33 -1.39 24.82
N TRP A 273 -14.29 -2.30 24.69
CA TRP A 273 -15.53 -2.06 23.94
C TRP A 273 -16.40 -0.95 24.52
N THR A 274 -16.24 -0.62 25.81
CA THR A 274 -17.01 0.49 26.41
C THR A 274 -16.64 1.81 25.79
N LYS A 275 -15.36 2.01 25.38
CA LYS A 275 -14.92 3.21 24.65
C LYS A 275 -15.56 3.31 23.28
N VAL A 276 -15.66 2.18 22.54
CA VAL A 276 -16.31 2.17 21.24
C VAL A 276 -17.81 2.53 21.37
N ILE A 277 -18.48 1.93 22.36
CA ILE A 277 -19.92 2.09 22.56
C ILE A 277 -20.25 3.52 23.06
N PHE A 278 -19.59 3.97 24.15
CA PHE A 278 -19.95 5.26 24.76
C PHE A 278 -19.47 6.46 23.97
N LYS A 279 -18.42 6.33 23.17
CA LYS A 279 -18.02 7.36 22.22
C LYS A 279 -18.79 7.27 20.89
N GLY A 280 -19.58 6.22 20.65
CA GLY A 280 -20.30 6.01 19.39
C GLY A 280 -19.37 5.94 18.18
N LEU A 281 -18.21 5.25 18.32
CA LEU A 281 -17.21 5.19 17.28
C LEU A 281 -17.66 4.33 16.10
N PHE A 282 -17.32 4.75 14.88
CA PHE A 282 -17.48 3.98 13.68
C PHE A 282 -16.13 3.38 13.25
N ILE A 283 -16.02 2.05 13.16
CA ILE A 283 -14.80 1.36 12.76
C ILE A 283 -15.05 0.65 11.44
N LYS A 284 -14.26 1.01 10.39
CA LYS A 284 -14.31 0.44 9.05
C LYS A 284 -13.02 -0.31 8.73
N GLY A 285 -13.13 -1.61 8.46
CA GLY A 285 -12.00 -2.38 7.90
C GLY A 285 -11.72 -1.97 6.45
N ILE A 286 -10.47 -1.81 6.12
CA ILE A 286 -10.00 -1.45 4.78
C ILE A 286 -9.28 -2.64 4.17
N TYR A 287 -9.66 -3.01 2.94
CA TYR A 287 -9.00 -4.07 2.19
C TYR A 287 -8.66 -3.61 0.78
N GLY A 288 -7.36 -3.56 0.49
CA GLY A 288 -6.85 -3.20 -0.82
C GLY A 288 -7.31 -1.82 -1.31
N ARG A 289 -7.69 -1.74 -2.55
CA ARG A 289 -8.10 -0.54 -3.29
C ARG A 289 -9.44 -0.78 -3.96
N GLU A 290 -10.32 0.19 -3.95
CA GLU A 290 -11.57 0.12 -4.73
C GLU A 290 -11.23 0.17 -6.23
N MET A 291 -11.56 -0.91 -6.95
CA MET A 291 -11.27 -1.06 -8.38
C MET A 291 -12.39 -0.45 -9.23
N PHE A 292 -12.16 0.63 -10.00
CA PHE A 292 -10.88 1.35 -10.15
C PHE A 292 -10.98 2.78 -9.59
N GLU A 293 -12.00 3.08 -8.80
CA GLU A 293 -12.23 4.42 -8.24
C GLU A 293 -10.99 4.97 -7.53
N THR A 294 -10.33 4.14 -6.70
CA THR A 294 -9.10 4.53 -6.01
C THR A 294 -7.97 4.86 -6.99
N TRP A 295 -7.85 4.10 -8.10
CA TRP A 295 -6.80 4.31 -9.10
C TRP A 295 -6.92 5.67 -9.79
N TYR A 296 -8.14 6.08 -10.16
CA TYR A 296 -8.39 7.41 -10.72
C TYR A 296 -8.12 8.53 -9.71
N LYS A 297 -8.49 8.33 -8.43
CA LYS A 297 -8.20 9.28 -7.35
C LYS A 297 -6.69 9.44 -7.14
N MET A 298 -5.92 8.36 -7.15
CA MET A 298 -4.47 8.42 -7.05
C MET A 298 -3.85 9.30 -8.14
N ALA A 299 -4.22 9.06 -9.39
CA ALA A 299 -3.72 9.86 -10.52
C ALA A 299 -4.10 11.33 -10.36
N ALA A 300 -5.36 11.62 -10.01
CA ALA A 300 -5.84 12.98 -9.80
C ALA A 300 -5.13 13.71 -8.65
N LEU A 301 -4.84 13.01 -7.53
CA LEU A 301 -4.12 13.60 -6.39
C LEU A 301 -2.69 14.00 -6.79
N ILE A 302 -1.96 13.15 -7.51
CA ILE A 302 -0.62 13.51 -8.01
C ILE A 302 -0.73 14.69 -9.00
N GLN A 303 -1.69 14.67 -9.92
CA GLN A 303 -1.91 15.74 -10.89
C GLN A 303 -2.35 17.07 -10.25
N SER A 304 -3.00 17.03 -9.09
CA SER A 304 -3.38 18.22 -8.32
C SER A 304 -2.25 18.76 -7.41
N GLY A 305 -1.06 18.15 -7.48
CA GLY A 305 0.14 18.65 -6.80
C GLY A 305 0.54 17.90 -5.53
N LEU A 306 -0.05 16.73 -5.23
CA LEU A 306 0.46 15.88 -4.16
C LEU A 306 1.83 15.30 -4.56
N ASP A 307 2.88 15.70 -3.85
CA ASP A 307 4.23 15.18 -4.06
C ASP A 307 4.54 14.04 -3.08
N LEU A 308 4.70 12.82 -3.61
CA LEU A 308 5.11 11.64 -2.86
C LEU A 308 6.58 11.27 -3.07
N SER A 309 7.34 12.05 -3.82
CA SER A 309 8.74 11.73 -4.12
C SER A 309 9.62 11.54 -2.88
N PRO A 310 9.41 12.26 -1.74
CA PRO A 310 10.23 12.06 -0.56
C PRO A 310 10.07 10.69 0.12
N ILE A 311 8.97 9.95 -0.15
CA ILE A 311 8.78 8.60 0.41
C ILE A 311 9.68 7.57 -0.27
N ILE A 312 10.18 7.85 -1.49
CA ILE A 312 11.06 6.95 -2.25
C ILE A 312 12.51 7.20 -1.83
N THR A 313 12.98 6.42 -0.87
CA THR A 313 14.27 6.65 -0.22
C THR A 313 15.44 5.93 -0.86
N HIS A 314 15.17 4.81 -1.56
CA HIS A 314 16.23 3.99 -2.16
C HIS A 314 15.85 3.58 -3.58
N ARG A 315 16.87 3.51 -4.45
CA ARG A 315 16.78 3.03 -5.83
C ARG A 315 17.97 2.14 -6.11
N PHE A 316 17.70 0.93 -6.57
CA PHE A 316 18.74 -0.03 -6.93
C PHE A 316 18.46 -0.61 -8.32
N SER A 317 19.50 -1.09 -8.99
CA SER A 317 19.34 -2.02 -10.11
C SER A 317 18.76 -3.33 -9.58
N ILE A 318 18.04 -4.07 -10.42
CA ILE A 318 17.57 -5.41 -10.05
C ILE A 318 18.71 -6.36 -9.67
N ASP A 319 19.91 -6.17 -10.22
CA ASP A 319 21.07 -6.96 -9.85
C ASP A 319 21.53 -6.73 -8.41
N ASP A 320 21.18 -5.58 -7.84
CA ASP A 320 21.44 -5.20 -6.46
C ASP A 320 20.22 -5.44 -5.52
N PHE A 321 19.26 -6.26 -5.92
CA PHE A 321 18.01 -6.48 -5.17
C PHE A 321 18.23 -6.81 -3.68
N GLN A 322 19.30 -7.53 -3.36
CA GLN A 322 19.62 -7.88 -1.97
C GLN A 322 19.81 -6.63 -1.10
N LYS A 323 20.50 -5.59 -1.62
CA LYS A 323 20.64 -4.30 -0.90
C LYS A 323 19.27 -3.66 -0.64
N GLY A 324 18.33 -3.81 -1.57
CA GLY A 324 16.95 -3.34 -1.42
C GLY A 324 16.21 -4.05 -0.28
N PHE A 325 16.29 -5.37 -0.21
CA PHE A 325 15.71 -6.14 0.90
C PHE A 325 16.38 -5.83 2.24
N ASP A 326 17.70 -5.67 2.26
CA ASP A 326 18.45 -5.31 3.47
C ASP A 326 18.04 -3.91 3.97
N ALA A 327 17.86 -2.93 3.08
CA ALA A 327 17.34 -1.60 3.42
C ALA A 327 15.93 -1.68 4.04
N MET A 328 15.02 -2.47 3.45
CA MET A 328 13.68 -2.68 4.01
C MET A 328 13.71 -3.33 5.39
N ARG A 329 14.54 -4.35 5.58
CA ARG A 329 14.68 -5.08 6.87
C ARG A 329 15.34 -4.26 7.96
N SER A 330 16.17 -3.27 7.61
CA SER A 330 16.81 -2.37 8.57
C SER A 330 15.82 -1.43 9.29
N GLY A 331 14.61 -1.24 8.73
CA GLY A 331 13.64 -0.25 9.20
C GLY A 331 14.04 1.21 8.91
N GLN A 332 15.13 1.43 8.17
CA GLN A 332 15.66 2.75 7.78
C GLN A 332 15.35 3.05 6.30
N SER A 333 14.11 2.75 5.88
CA SER A 333 13.64 3.01 4.52
C SER A 333 12.18 3.48 4.48
N GLY A 334 11.87 4.28 3.47
CA GLY A 334 10.53 4.46 2.94
C GLY A 334 10.28 3.41 1.85
N LYS A 335 9.91 3.84 0.62
CA LYS A 335 9.79 2.92 -0.52
C LYS A 335 11.16 2.69 -1.16
N VAL A 336 11.40 1.44 -1.52
CA VAL A 336 12.61 0.97 -2.21
C VAL A 336 12.22 0.49 -3.60
N ILE A 337 12.82 1.08 -4.62
CA ILE A 337 12.56 0.79 -6.04
C ILE A 337 13.70 -0.06 -6.61
N LEU A 338 13.33 -1.02 -7.45
CA LEU A 338 14.24 -1.85 -8.26
C LEU A 338 14.00 -1.52 -9.75
N SER A 339 15.07 -1.16 -10.48
CA SER A 339 15.03 -0.90 -11.93
C SER A 339 15.41 -2.17 -12.70
N TRP A 340 14.63 -2.45 -13.75
CA TRP A 340 14.76 -3.65 -14.60
C TRP A 340 15.41 -3.37 -15.95
N ASP A 341 15.88 -2.12 -16.16
CA ASP A 341 16.57 -1.67 -17.38
C ASP A 341 18.03 -2.10 -17.39
#